data_1a5a92074f4013b6880a2111ea8febbf
#
_entry.id   1a5a92074f4013b6880a2111ea8febbf
#
_cell.length_a   1.000
_cell.length_b   1.000
_cell.length_c   1.000
_cell.angle_alpha   90.00
_cell.angle_beta   90.00
_cell.angle_gamma   90.00
#
_symmetry.space_group_name_H-M   'P 1'
#
loop_
_entity.id
_entity.type
_entity.pdbx_description
1 polymer ?
#
loop_
_entity_poly.entity_id
_entity_poly.type
_entity_poly.pdbx_seq_one_letter_code
_entity_poly.pdbx_strand_id
1 'polypeptide(L)'
;GMSQDWDYTSDYQDRCLDISSTFINKPIHLVGHSFGATVALRVAQRFPDFVKSISLIEPVFFAAAFSDYSNLEARFMLDHSDYFIAGENKNWHLAAELFLKLWGNNEDWNLLSESKKRQFAQRIPLTFEISKAIYKDPHDMLKEHAFSSLTGKTSIIYGDRSHFIMPYIGKALSSRIPNTELKCIQNAGHMLPITHPKICAQIINKTIEP
;
A
#
# COMPACT_ATOMS: atom_id res chain seq x y z
N GLY A 1 -0.77 -17.15 -2.20
CA GLY A 1 -0.23 -17.35 -0.87
C GLY A 1 -0.50 -18.74 -0.34
N MET A 2 -0.23 -18.93 0.94
CA MET A 2 -0.53 -20.21 1.65
C MET A 2 -1.82 -20.08 2.48
N SER A 3 -2.46 -18.92 2.48
CA SER A 3 -3.75 -18.72 3.15
C SER A 3 -4.89 -19.32 2.35
N GLN A 4 -6.03 -19.51 3.00
CA GLN A 4 -7.27 -19.90 2.34
C GLN A 4 -7.62 -18.91 1.22
N ASP A 5 -8.14 -19.41 0.11
CA ASP A 5 -8.60 -18.56 -0.98
C ASP A 5 -9.73 -17.64 -0.51
N TRP A 6 -9.73 -16.42 -1.02
CA TRP A 6 -10.81 -15.47 -0.76
C TRP A 6 -12.01 -15.81 -1.65
N ASP A 7 -13.18 -15.77 -1.04
CA ASP A 7 -14.44 -16.23 -1.66
C ASP A 7 -15.21 -15.12 -2.42
N TYR A 8 -14.64 -13.90 -2.48
CA TYR A 8 -15.25 -12.73 -3.11
C TYR A 8 -16.61 -12.28 -2.52
N THR A 9 -16.97 -12.74 -1.31
CA THR A 9 -18.27 -12.43 -0.69
C THR A 9 -18.24 -11.15 0.14
N SER A 10 -17.05 -10.66 0.50
CA SER A 10 -16.85 -9.46 1.33
C SER A 10 -15.80 -8.55 0.71
N ASP A 11 -15.72 -7.30 1.15
CA ASP A 11 -14.61 -6.42 0.82
C ASP A 11 -13.28 -7.02 1.28
N TYR A 12 -12.29 -7.06 0.40
CA TYR A 12 -11.00 -7.69 0.69
C TYR A 12 -10.22 -6.97 1.78
N GLN A 13 -10.29 -5.63 1.83
CA GLN A 13 -9.63 -4.87 2.89
C GLN A 13 -10.27 -5.11 4.25
N ASP A 14 -11.62 -5.17 4.30
CA ASP A 14 -12.33 -5.50 5.54
C ASP A 14 -12.01 -6.92 6.01
N ARG A 15 -11.92 -7.88 5.08
CA ARG A 15 -11.47 -9.24 5.43
C ARG A 15 -10.05 -9.25 6.01
N CYS A 16 -9.14 -8.47 5.43
CA CYS A 16 -7.78 -8.32 5.96
C CYS A 16 -7.77 -7.66 7.35
N LEU A 17 -8.62 -6.65 7.57
CA LEU A 17 -8.79 -6.01 8.87
C LEU A 17 -9.31 -7.01 9.92
N ASP A 18 -10.36 -7.78 9.61
CA ASP A 18 -10.93 -8.76 10.52
C ASP A 18 -9.89 -9.81 10.95
N ILE A 19 -9.15 -10.36 9.99
CA ILE A 19 -8.09 -11.32 10.29
C ILE A 19 -6.99 -10.66 11.14
N SER A 20 -6.57 -9.45 10.79
CA SER A 20 -5.52 -8.74 11.54
C SER A 20 -5.95 -8.45 12.97
N SER A 21 -7.24 -8.10 13.17
CA SER A 21 -7.80 -7.79 14.49
C SER A 21 -7.73 -8.95 15.47
N THR A 22 -7.79 -10.19 14.99
CA THR A 22 -7.70 -11.38 15.85
C THR A 22 -6.36 -11.51 16.58
N PHE A 23 -5.32 -10.83 16.09
CA PHE A 23 -3.99 -10.81 16.70
C PHE A 23 -3.80 -9.64 17.68
N ILE A 24 -4.77 -8.72 17.80
CA ILE A 24 -4.68 -7.52 18.64
C ILE A 24 -5.22 -7.84 20.04
N ASN A 25 -4.39 -8.39 20.89
CA ASN A 25 -4.70 -8.70 22.30
C ASN A 25 -3.80 -7.94 23.30
N LYS A 26 -2.86 -7.15 22.81
CA LYS A 26 -1.93 -6.30 23.56
C LYS A 26 -1.45 -5.15 22.66
N PRO A 27 -0.81 -4.12 23.22
CA PRO A 27 -0.22 -3.05 22.41
C PRO A 27 0.80 -3.57 21.39
N ILE A 28 0.67 -3.09 20.13
CA ILE A 28 1.41 -3.58 18.97
C ILE A 28 2.13 -2.45 18.22
N HIS A 29 3.13 -2.82 17.44
CA HIS A 29 3.74 -2.00 16.41
C HIS A 29 3.27 -2.51 15.05
N LEU A 30 2.74 -1.63 14.21
CA LEU A 30 2.24 -1.96 12.89
C LEU A 30 3.31 -1.71 11.83
N VAL A 31 3.52 -2.67 10.95
CA VAL A 31 4.35 -2.50 9.76
C VAL A 31 3.56 -2.99 8.56
N GLY A 32 3.35 -2.10 7.58
CA GLY A 32 2.64 -2.43 6.36
C GLY A 32 3.40 -2.00 5.11
N HIS A 33 3.37 -2.84 4.07
CA HIS A 33 3.93 -2.52 2.76
C HIS A 33 2.85 -2.56 1.70
N SER A 34 2.85 -1.57 0.80
CA SER A 34 1.93 -1.51 -0.34
C SER A 34 0.47 -1.55 0.12
N PHE A 35 -0.34 -2.49 -0.35
CA PHE A 35 -1.71 -2.70 0.13
C PHE A 35 -1.75 -3.01 1.64
N GLY A 36 -0.78 -3.76 2.17
CA GLY A 36 -0.66 -4.00 3.61
C GLY A 36 -0.51 -2.72 4.45
N ALA A 37 0.02 -1.64 3.88
CA ALA A 37 0.06 -0.34 4.54
C ALA A 37 -1.34 0.29 4.65
N THR A 38 -2.23 0.09 3.67
CA THR A 38 -3.63 0.53 3.78
C THR A 38 -4.40 -0.25 4.83
N VAL A 39 -4.11 -1.55 4.98
CA VAL A 39 -4.67 -2.37 6.06
C VAL A 39 -4.15 -1.90 7.41
N ALA A 40 -2.84 -1.58 7.54
CA ALA A 40 -2.28 -1.03 8.77
C ALA A 40 -2.94 0.31 9.17
N LEU A 41 -3.26 1.18 8.20
CA LEU A 41 -4.03 2.41 8.45
C LEU A 41 -5.43 2.10 8.98
N ARG A 42 -6.12 1.10 8.43
CA ARG A 42 -7.44 0.67 8.91
C ARG A 42 -7.38 0.12 10.34
N VAL A 43 -6.35 -0.70 10.64
CA VAL A 43 -6.11 -1.19 12.01
C VAL A 43 -5.87 -0.03 12.96
N ALA A 44 -5.05 0.93 12.56
CA ALA A 44 -4.74 2.09 13.39
C ALA A 44 -5.96 2.99 13.65
N GLN A 45 -6.80 3.20 12.65
CA GLN A 45 -8.07 3.93 12.78
C GLN A 45 -9.05 3.22 13.73
N ARG A 46 -9.15 1.89 13.63
CA ARG A 46 -10.14 1.09 14.38
C ARG A 46 -9.71 0.80 15.80
N PHE A 47 -8.41 0.65 16.05
CA PHE A 47 -7.84 0.21 17.32
C PHE A 47 -6.69 1.13 17.80
N PRO A 48 -6.90 2.47 17.85
CA PRO A 48 -5.82 3.43 18.13
C PRO A 48 -5.12 3.18 19.46
N ASP A 49 -5.84 2.77 20.50
CA ASP A 49 -5.32 2.54 21.86
C ASP A 49 -4.33 1.36 21.92
N PHE A 50 -4.38 0.46 20.95
CA PHE A 50 -3.47 -0.68 20.86
C PHE A 50 -2.24 -0.39 20.00
N VAL A 51 -2.19 0.72 19.27
CA VAL A 51 -1.11 1.01 18.33
C VAL A 51 -0.02 1.86 18.95
N LYS A 52 1.14 1.26 19.21
CA LYS A 52 2.33 1.93 19.75
C LYS A 52 3.11 2.70 18.69
N SER A 53 3.19 2.20 17.48
CA SER A 53 3.83 2.87 16.36
C SER A 53 3.37 2.26 15.02
N ILE A 54 3.58 3.02 13.94
CA ILE A 54 3.21 2.59 12.58
C ILE A 54 4.39 2.85 11.64
N SER A 55 4.73 1.84 10.83
CA SER A 55 5.64 2.00 9.70
C SER A 55 4.92 1.64 8.41
N LEU A 56 4.66 2.64 7.57
CA LEU A 56 3.99 2.51 6.27
C LEU A 56 5.05 2.57 5.17
N ILE A 57 5.26 1.46 4.49
CA ILE A 57 6.24 1.36 3.42
C ILE A 57 5.51 1.36 2.09
N GLU A 58 5.78 2.34 1.24
CA GLU A 58 5.13 2.45 -0.08
C GLU A 58 3.59 2.32 -0.02
N PRO A 59 2.91 3.10 0.83
CA PRO A 59 1.47 2.98 1.01
C PRO A 59 0.73 3.32 -0.29
N VAL A 60 -0.08 2.40 -0.82
CA VAL A 60 -0.82 2.61 -2.07
C VAL A 60 -2.22 3.18 -1.84
N PHE A 61 -2.38 4.08 -0.89
CA PHE A 61 -3.63 4.78 -0.64
C PHE A 61 -3.73 6.02 -1.54
N PHE A 62 -3.97 5.78 -2.83
CA PHE A 62 -3.99 6.82 -3.87
C PHE A 62 -5.03 7.90 -3.63
N ALA A 63 -6.18 7.52 -3.03
CA ALA A 63 -7.22 8.46 -2.64
C ALA A 63 -6.67 9.64 -1.82
N ALA A 64 -5.66 9.44 -0.99
CA ALA A 64 -5.05 10.50 -0.21
C ALA A 64 -4.37 11.56 -1.10
N ALA A 65 -3.63 11.12 -2.13
CA ALA A 65 -3.00 12.03 -3.08
C ALA A 65 -4.05 12.71 -3.98
N PHE A 66 -5.07 11.98 -4.40
CA PHE A 66 -6.13 12.54 -5.26
C PHE A 66 -6.97 13.59 -4.53
N SER A 67 -7.23 13.42 -3.24
CA SER A 67 -7.93 14.37 -2.42
C SER A 67 -7.20 15.71 -2.30
N ASP A 68 -5.87 15.68 -2.14
CA ASP A 68 -5.09 16.89 -1.86
C ASP A 68 -4.52 17.56 -3.13
N TYR A 69 -4.44 16.81 -4.24
CA TYR A 69 -3.80 17.27 -5.47
C TYR A 69 -4.66 16.93 -6.70
N SER A 70 -5.56 17.82 -7.05
CA SER A 70 -6.64 17.61 -8.04
C SER A 70 -6.20 17.10 -9.42
N ASN A 71 -4.98 17.40 -9.85
CA ASN A 71 -4.49 16.99 -11.19
C ASN A 71 -3.83 15.59 -11.20
N LEU A 72 -3.61 15.00 -10.03
CA LEU A 72 -2.86 13.74 -9.97
C LEU A 72 -3.70 12.53 -10.38
N GLU A 73 -5.01 12.53 -10.10
CA GLU A 73 -5.89 11.42 -10.49
C GLU A 73 -5.90 11.24 -12.02
N ALA A 74 -6.12 12.31 -12.77
CA ALA A 74 -6.16 12.24 -14.24
C ALA A 74 -4.83 11.76 -14.82
N ARG A 75 -3.70 12.27 -14.32
CA ARG A 75 -2.38 11.81 -14.74
C ARG A 75 -2.15 10.35 -14.41
N PHE A 76 -2.49 9.93 -13.19
CA PHE A 76 -2.36 8.54 -12.75
C PHE A 76 -3.20 7.59 -13.61
N MET A 77 -4.46 7.95 -13.88
CA MET A 77 -5.35 7.14 -14.71
C MET A 77 -4.84 7.03 -16.15
N LEU A 78 -4.24 8.11 -16.68
CA LEU A 78 -3.60 8.07 -18.01
C LEU A 78 -2.39 7.13 -18.04
N ASP A 79 -1.50 7.22 -17.06
CA ASP A 79 -0.30 6.38 -16.96
C ASP A 79 -0.65 4.88 -16.77
N HIS A 80 -1.84 4.58 -16.22
CA HIS A 80 -2.32 3.21 -15.96
C HIS A 80 -3.38 2.74 -16.97
N SER A 81 -3.69 3.53 -18.01
CA SER A 81 -4.80 3.26 -18.93
C SER A 81 -4.75 1.86 -19.55
N ASP A 82 -3.59 1.47 -20.08
CA ASP A 82 -3.42 0.17 -20.73
C ASP A 82 -3.62 -1.00 -19.74
N TYR A 83 -3.16 -0.81 -18.50
CA TYR A 83 -3.37 -1.78 -17.42
C TYR A 83 -4.86 -1.94 -17.10
N PHE A 84 -5.60 -0.84 -16.97
CA PHE A 84 -7.04 -0.90 -16.73
C PHE A 84 -7.81 -1.54 -17.89
N ILE A 85 -7.48 -1.15 -19.13
CA ILE A 85 -8.07 -1.74 -20.34
C ILE A 85 -7.80 -3.25 -20.41
N ALA A 86 -6.59 -3.69 -20.11
CA ALA A 86 -6.25 -5.11 -20.05
C ALA A 86 -7.09 -5.86 -19.01
N GLY A 87 -7.30 -5.25 -17.83
CA GLY A 87 -8.13 -5.81 -16.76
C GLY A 87 -9.62 -5.91 -17.13
N GLU A 88 -10.20 -4.84 -17.70
CA GLU A 88 -11.59 -4.83 -18.19
C GLU A 88 -11.85 -5.92 -19.22
N ASN A 89 -10.87 -6.17 -20.10
CA ASN A 89 -10.93 -7.25 -21.08
C ASN A 89 -10.54 -8.63 -20.50
N LYS A 90 -10.27 -8.73 -19.21
CA LYS A 90 -9.81 -9.93 -18.50
C LYS A 90 -8.56 -10.56 -19.13
N ASN A 91 -7.75 -9.74 -19.81
CA ASN A 91 -6.44 -10.15 -20.30
C ASN A 91 -5.41 -10.10 -19.15
N TRP A 92 -5.55 -11.05 -18.22
CA TRP A 92 -4.77 -11.07 -16.99
C TRP A 92 -3.27 -11.21 -17.23
N HIS A 93 -2.87 -11.81 -18.34
CA HIS A 93 -1.46 -11.95 -18.71
C HIS A 93 -0.85 -10.60 -19.07
N LEU A 94 -1.52 -9.83 -19.93
CA LEU A 94 -1.10 -8.47 -20.29
C LEU A 94 -1.20 -7.53 -19.08
N ALA A 95 -2.27 -7.64 -18.29
CA ALA A 95 -2.41 -6.83 -17.08
C ALA A 95 -1.27 -7.11 -16.07
N ALA A 96 -0.81 -8.36 -15.95
CA ALA A 96 0.32 -8.71 -15.09
C ALA A 96 1.64 -8.12 -15.58
N GLU A 97 1.89 -8.16 -16.89
CA GLU A 97 3.05 -7.53 -17.52
C GLU A 97 3.08 -6.01 -17.26
N LEU A 98 1.95 -5.33 -17.54
CA LEU A 98 1.82 -3.89 -17.34
C LEU A 98 1.93 -3.50 -15.87
N PHE A 99 1.34 -4.29 -14.97
CA PHE A 99 1.49 -4.08 -13.53
C PHE A 99 2.95 -4.20 -13.08
N LEU A 100 3.66 -5.21 -13.55
CA LEU A 100 5.07 -5.39 -13.22
C LEU A 100 5.94 -4.25 -13.76
N LYS A 101 5.62 -3.72 -14.94
CA LYS A 101 6.29 -2.55 -15.51
C LYS A 101 6.07 -1.28 -14.66
N LEU A 102 4.89 -1.09 -14.08
CA LEU A 102 4.55 0.07 -13.27
C LEU A 102 5.08 -0.03 -11.83
N TRP A 103 5.03 -1.22 -11.22
CA TRP A 103 5.23 -1.44 -9.79
C TRP A 103 6.33 -2.47 -9.47
N GLY A 104 6.83 -3.15 -10.47
CA GLY A 104 7.91 -4.12 -10.30
C GLY A 104 9.26 -3.46 -10.05
N ASN A 105 10.23 -4.26 -9.68
CA ASN A 105 11.59 -3.83 -9.39
C ASN A 105 12.48 -3.86 -10.64
N ASN A 106 12.01 -3.30 -11.77
CA ASN A 106 12.65 -3.40 -13.08
C ASN A 106 12.87 -4.85 -13.56
N GLU A 107 12.10 -5.80 -13.06
CA GLU A 107 12.12 -7.15 -13.61
C GLU A 107 11.58 -7.12 -15.03
N ASP A 108 12.40 -7.60 -15.98
CA ASP A 108 11.96 -7.75 -17.36
C ASP A 108 11.01 -8.93 -17.46
N TRP A 109 9.74 -8.66 -17.81
CA TRP A 109 8.72 -9.66 -18.05
C TRP A 109 9.17 -10.78 -18.99
N ASN A 110 9.95 -10.43 -20.02
CA ASN A 110 10.41 -11.40 -21.03
C ASN A 110 11.42 -12.41 -20.46
N LEU A 111 12.10 -12.06 -19.37
CA LEU A 111 13.07 -12.94 -18.71
C LEU A 111 12.42 -13.86 -17.66
N LEU A 112 11.14 -13.66 -17.35
CA LEU A 112 10.43 -14.51 -16.41
C LEU A 112 10.08 -15.86 -17.06
N SER A 113 10.17 -16.92 -16.25
CA SER A 113 9.66 -18.23 -16.66
C SER A 113 8.13 -18.19 -16.86
N GLU A 114 7.62 -19.02 -17.77
CA GLU A 114 6.18 -19.13 -18.01
C GLU A 114 5.38 -19.49 -16.74
N SER A 115 5.98 -20.23 -15.82
CA SER A 115 5.38 -20.54 -14.53
C SER A 115 5.20 -19.26 -13.68
N LYS A 116 6.21 -18.40 -13.61
CA LYS A 116 6.13 -17.11 -12.90
C LYS A 116 5.11 -16.18 -13.55
N LYS A 117 5.11 -16.05 -14.88
CA LYS A 117 4.12 -15.25 -15.61
C LYS A 117 2.69 -15.68 -15.30
N ARG A 118 2.41 -17.00 -15.32
CA ARG A 118 1.11 -17.54 -14.92
C ARG A 118 0.75 -17.22 -13.47
N GLN A 119 1.70 -17.32 -12.53
CA GLN A 119 1.46 -16.98 -11.13
C GLN A 119 1.12 -15.49 -10.95
N PHE A 120 1.77 -14.59 -11.67
CA PHE A 120 1.41 -13.17 -11.67
C PHE A 120 0.00 -12.96 -12.24
N ALA A 121 -0.29 -13.51 -13.41
CA ALA A 121 -1.59 -13.39 -14.07
C ALA A 121 -2.75 -13.90 -13.18
N GLN A 122 -2.56 -14.98 -12.44
CA GLN A 122 -3.56 -15.51 -11.51
C GLN A 122 -3.85 -14.59 -10.31
N ARG A 123 -2.90 -13.72 -9.94
CA ARG A 123 -3.04 -12.81 -8.79
C ARG A 123 -3.54 -11.42 -9.16
N ILE A 124 -3.40 -11.03 -10.43
CA ILE A 124 -3.82 -9.70 -10.90
C ILE A 124 -5.29 -9.37 -10.64
N PRO A 125 -6.27 -10.30 -10.79
CA PRO A 125 -7.65 -9.98 -10.45
C PRO A 125 -7.83 -9.35 -9.08
N LEU A 126 -7.03 -9.75 -8.08
CA LEU A 126 -7.09 -9.18 -6.73
C LEU A 126 -6.76 -7.68 -6.71
N THR A 127 -5.89 -7.19 -7.59
CA THR A 127 -5.54 -5.77 -7.64
C THR A 127 -6.71 -4.91 -8.12
N PHE A 128 -7.64 -5.47 -8.87
CA PHE A 128 -8.89 -4.81 -9.26
C PHE A 128 -9.92 -4.84 -8.13
N GLU A 129 -9.98 -5.92 -7.37
CA GLU A 129 -10.88 -6.06 -6.22
C GLU A 129 -10.56 -5.08 -5.10
N ILE A 130 -9.28 -4.79 -4.87
CA ILE A 130 -8.86 -3.80 -3.86
C ILE A 130 -9.01 -2.35 -4.34
N SER A 131 -9.42 -2.11 -5.58
CA SER A 131 -9.46 -0.79 -6.21
C SER A 131 -10.27 0.23 -5.41
N LYS A 132 -11.42 -0.16 -4.86
CA LYS A 132 -12.24 0.70 -4.03
C LYS A 132 -11.50 1.18 -2.78
N ALA A 133 -10.73 0.30 -2.14
CA ALA A 133 -9.99 0.62 -0.93
C ALA A 133 -8.78 1.53 -1.18
N ILE A 134 -8.18 1.50 -2.38
CA ILE A 134 -6.97 2.25 -2.69
C ILE A 134 -7.23 3.54 -3.47
N TYR A 135 -8.26 3.58 -4.33
CA TYR A 135 -8.61 4.76 -5.15
C TYR A 135 -9.72 5.62 -4.58
N LYS A 136 -10.45 5.11 -3.58
CA LYS A 136 -11.52 5.80 -2.88
C LYS A 136 -11.22 5.77 -1.38
N ASP A 137 -12.08 6.40 -0.60
CA ASP A 137 -11.99 6.39 0.87
C ASP A 137 -13.31 5.89 1.49
N PRO A 138 -13.66 4.60 1.29
CA PRO A 138 -14.93 4.04 1.76
C PRO A 138 -15.05 4.01 3.29
N HIS A 139 -13.96 4.26 4.00
CA HIS A 139 -13.86 4.14 5.45
C HIS A 139 -13.53 5.47 6.15
N ASP A 140 -13.62 6.59 5.43
CA ASP A 140 -13.42 7.91 5.99
C ASP A 140 -12.04 8.14 6.65
N MET A 141 -10.99 7.46 6.15
CA MET A 141 -9.62 7.64 6.64
C MET A 141 -9.04 9.02 6.31
N LEU A 142 -9.61 9.73 5.34
CA LEU A 142 -9.20 11.09 4.97
C LEU A 142 -9.98 12.18 5.70
N LYS A 143 -11.02 11.82 6.46
CA LYS A 143 -11.75 12.78 7.28
C LYS A 143 -10.85 13.43 8.32
N GLU A 144 -11.16 14.66 8.64
CA GLU A 144 -10.53 15.39 9.75
C GLU A 144 -10.61 14.55 11.03
N HIS A 145 -9.51 14.48 11.75
CA HIS A 145 -9.38 13.72 12.99
C HIS A 145 -9.47 12.18 12.90
N ALA A 146 -9.49 11.57 11.70
CA ALA A 146 -9.55 10.12 11.56
C ALA A 146 -8.43 9.37 12.33
N PHE A 147 -7.30 10.03 12.53
CA PHE A 147 -6.12 9.49 13.24
C PHE A 147 -5.73 10.30 14.48
N SER A 148 -6.57 11.21 14.97
CA SER A 148 -6.23 12.11 16.08
C SER A 148 -5.94 11.40 17.40
N SER A 149 -6.47 10.21 17.60
CA SER A 149 -6.21 9.38 18.79
C SER A 149 -4.89 8.63 18.75
N LEU A 150 -4.17 8.65 17.63
CA LEU A 150 -2.86 8.01 17.54
C LEU A 150 -1.80 8.87 18.26
N THR A 151 -1.16 8.28 19.25
CA THR A 151 -0.11 8.95 20.04
C THR A 151 1.30 8.47 19.69
N GLY A 152 1.40 7.29 19.06
CA GLY A 152 2.66 6.66 18.70
C GLY A 152 3.36 7.31 17.51
N LYS A 153 4.65 7.04 17.38
CA LYS A 153 5.43 7.49 16.21
C LYS A 153 4.95 6.80 14.93
N THR A 154 4.92 7.57 13.87
CA THR A 154 4.61 7.05 12.51
C THR A 154 5.78 7.33 11.58
N SER A 155 6.21 6.33 10.81
CA SER A 155 7.11 6.53 9.69
C SER A 155 6.42 6.17 8.38
N ILE A 156 6.55 7.03 7.37
CA ILE A 156 6.12 6.76 6.00
C ILE A 156 7.37 6.72 5.14
N ILE A 157 7.57 5.60 4.45
CA ILE A 157 8.82 5.31 3.73
C ILE A 157 8.49 5.07 2.27
N TYR A 158 9.18 5.76 1.36
CA TYR A 158 9.07 5.53 -0.08
C TYR A 158 10.44 5.65 -0.76
N GLY A 159 10.56 5.09 -1.95
CA GLY A 159 11.77 5.16 -2.75
C GLY A 159 11.74 6.30 -3.78
N ASP A 160 12.89 6.89 -4.09
CA ASP A 160 13.01 7.96 -5.09
C ASP A 160 12.81 7.48 -6.53
N ARG A 161 12.89 6.15 -6.75
CA ARG A 161 12.61 5.49 -8.03
C ARG A 161 11.24 4.83 -8.09
N SER A 162 10.43 5.04 -7.06
CA SER A 162 9.03 4.57 -7.05
C SER A 162 8.16 5.42 -7.98
N HIS A 163 6.94 4.99 -8.17
CA HIS A 163 5.97 5.73 -8.98
C HIS A 163 5.83 7.18 -8.49
N PHE A 164 5.70 8.13 -9.42
CA PHE A 164 5.69 9.58 -9.13
C PHE A 164 4.68 10.01 -8.05
N ILE A 165 3.64 9.22 -7.83
CA ILE A 165 2.57 9.54 -6.88
C ILE A 165 2.98 9.31 -5.42
N MET A 166 3.97 8.47 -5.15
CA MET A 166 4.32 8.06 -3.78
C MET A 166 4.66 9.22 -2.83
N PRO A 167 5.47 10.23 -3.23
CA PRO A 167 5.71 11.39 -2.37
C PRO A 167 4.46 12.19 -2.04
N TYR A 168 3.47 12.21 -2.92
CA TYR A 168 2.19 12.91 -2.68
C TYR A 168 1.31 12.15 -1.70
N ILE A 169 1.23 10.84 -1.82
CA ILE A 169 0.56 9.99 -0.82
C ILE A 169 1.22 10.18 0.55
N GLY A 170 2.56 10.14 0.59
CA GLY A 170 3.31 10.33 1.81
C GLY A 170 3.02 11.68 2.49
N LYS A 171 3.00 12.77 1.73
CA LYS A 171 2.67 14.12 2.21
C LYS A 171 1.23 14.21 2.71
N ALA A 172 0.28 13.69 1.93
CA ALA A 172 -1.14 13.71 2.28
C ALA A 172 -1.44 12.92 3.57
N LEU A 173 -0.79 11.78 3.77
CA LEU A 173 -0.90 11.00 5.01
C LEU A 173 -0.18 11.69 6.18
N SER A 174 1.01 12.26 5.95
CA SER A 174 1.76 12.96 7.00
C SER A 174 1.02 14.19 7.55
N SER A 175 0.18 14.83 6.76
CA SER A 175 -0.64 15.96 7.23
C SER A 175 -1.83 15.54 8.12
N ARG A 176 -2.19 14.26 8.09
CA ARG A 176 -3.36 13.69 8.79
C ARG A 176 -3.00 12.83 10.00
N ILE A 177 -1.81 12.24 10.00
CA ILE A 177 -1.37 11.32 11.05
C ILE A 177 -0.38 12.05 11.97
N PRO A 178 -0.69 12.19 13.28
CA PRO A 178 0.22 12.81 14.22
C PRO A 178 1.59 12.10 14.28
N ASN A 179 2.61 12.83 14.74
CA ASN A 179 3.97 12.30 14.99
C ASN A 179 4.56 11.53 13.80
N THR A 180 4.31 12.01 12.59
CA THR A 180 4.72 11.33 11.34
C THR A 180 6.05 11.87 10.81
N GLU A 181 6.98 10.98 10.52
CA GLU A 181 8.20 11.24 9.79
C GLU A 181 8.12 10.64 8.38
N LEU A 182 8.33 11.47 7.33
CA LEU A 182 8.35 11.05 5.93
C LEU A 182 9.79 10.81 5.47
N LYS A 183 10.09 9.62 4.95
CA LYS A 183 11.43 9.19 4.52
C LYS A 183 11.45 8.81 3.06
N CYS A 184 12.32 9.46 2.29
CA CYS A 184 12.65 9.08 0.91
C CYS A 184 13.95 8.27 0.89
N ILE A 185 13.94 7.07 0.33
CA ILE A 185 15.10 6.18 0.23
C ILE A 185 15.68 6.29 -1.17
N GLN A 186 16.96 6.67 -1.25
CA GLN A 186 17.67 6.83 -2.50
C GLN A 186 17.90 5.49 -3.21
N ASN A 187 17.76 5.51 -4.53
CA ASN A 187 17.93 4.35 -5.42
C ASN A 187 16.95 3.19 -5.16
N ALA A 188 15.85 3.42 -4.46
CA ALA A 188 14.84 2.43 -4.11
C ALA A 188 13.55 2.63 -4.91
N GLY A 189 12.93 1.52 -5.33
CA GLY A 189 11.61 1.47 -5.94
C GLY A 189 10.56 0.88 -5.00
N HIS A 190 9.39 0.56 -5.54
CA HIS A 190 8.25 0.07 -4.76
C HIS A 190 8.56 -1.17 -3.89
N MET A 191 9.46 -2.03 -4.35
CA MET A 191 9.86 -3.24 -3.62
C MET A 191 11.00 -2.99 -2.63
N LEU A 192 11.15 -1.77 -2.11
CA LEU A 192 12.23 -1.41 -1.19
C LEU A 192 12.39 -2.31 0.05
N PRO A 193 11.36 -2.96 0.63
CA PRO A 193 11.60 -3.89 1.73
C PRO A 193 12.44 -5.10 1.32
N ILE A 194 12.42 -5.46 0.04
CA ILE A 194 13.20 -6.58 -0.52
C ILE A 194 14.57 -6.10 -0.99
N THR A 195 14.63 -4.95 -1.68
CA THR A 195 15.87 -4.44 -2.28
C THR A 195 16.75 -3.69 -1.28
N HIS A 196 16.13 -3.07 -0.27
CA HIS A 196 16.80 -2.25 0.75
C HIS A 196 16.42 -2.66 2.19
N PRO A 197 16.45 -3.98 2.55
CA PRO A 197 15.91 -4.48 3.82
C PRO A 197 16.59 -3.87 5.04
N LYS A 198 17.90 -3.61 4.95
CA LYS A 198 18.67 -3.05 6.08
C LYS A 198 18.20 -1.66 6.47
N ILE A 199 18.00 -0.77 5.49
CA ILE A 199 17.54 0.60 5.77
C ILE A 199 16.08 0.62 6.22
N CYS A 200 15.23 -0.24 5.66
CA CYS A 200 13.86 -0.42 6.15
C CYS A 200 13.85 -0.85 7.62
N ALA A 201 14.63 -1.87 7.98
CA ALA A 201 14.73 -2.34 9.35
C ALA A 201 15.26 -1.26 10.32
N GLN A 202 16.24 -0.46 9.91
CA GLN A 202 16.76 0.65 10.72
C GLN A 202 15.68 1.70 11.00
N ILE A 203 14.89 2.10 9.99
CA ILE A 203 13.81 3.07 10.16
C ILE A 203 12.70 2.50 11.03
N ILE A 204 12.29 1.25 10.81
CA ILE A 204 11.28 0.57 11.63
C ILE A 204 11.74 0.53 13.09
N ASN A 205 12.98 0.10 13.37
CA ASN A 205 13.50 0.05 14.74
C ASN A 205 13.49 1.41 15.40
N LYS A 206 13.91 2.47 14.69
CA LYS A 206 13.85 3.86 15.22
C LYS A 206 12.41 4.31 15.49
N THR A 207 11.44 3.81 14.74
CA THR A 207 10.02 4.12 14.95
C THR A 207 9.44 3.38 16.14
N ILE A 208 9.95 2.19 16.46
CA ILE A 208 9.55 1.35 17.60
C ILE A 208 10.16 1.85 18.92
N GLU A 209 11.34 2.45 18.87
CA GLU A 209 12.00 2.99 20.06
C GLU A 209 11.16 4.10 20.71
N PRO A 210 11.11 4.16 22.05
CA PRO A 210 10.35 5.16 22.81
C PRO A 210 10.71 6.61 22.47
#